data_411e41cb8ae742268169a013340094b7
#
_entry.id   411e41cb8ae742268169a013340094b7
#
_cell.length_a   1.000
_cell.length_b   1.000
_cell.length_c   1.000
_cell.angle_alpha   90.00
_cell.angle_beta   90.00
_cell.angle_gamma   90.00
#
_symmetry.space_group_name_H-M   'P 1'
#
loop_
_entity.id
_entity.type
_entity.pdbx_description
1 polymer ?
#
loop_
_entity_poly.entity_id
_entity_poly.type
_entity_poly.pdbx_seq_one_letter_code
_entity_poly.pdbx_strand_id
1 'polypeptide(L)'
;YVDDLDKIQSRVYQLSYAKLCKEFLSEFKAIRDDRHISIKNLIREDHIQIVESCNHWQEAVQIAAKPLLRDHLIEERYVERVIQEVSQLGTYMVIVPEFAFVHAGAKDGVINDCMSLLILKKPLVFGDHEQKIVKSIFLFGINDKNATPLLDLVDILLNGSNIRILTSEEITKDIILNLHSK
;
A
#
# COMPACT_ATOMS: atom_id res chain seq x y z
N TYR A 1 22.35 -24.82 -3.40
CA TYR A 1 21.28 -25.77 -2.95
C TYR A 1 20.42 -25.14 -1.83
N VAL A 2 20.99 -24.43 -0.84
CA VAL A 2 20.24 -23.78 0.24
C VAL A 2 19.53 -22.53 -0.29
N ASP A 3 20.21 -21.71 -1.09
CA ASP A 3 19.66 -20.49 -1.70
C ASP A 3 18.46 -20.75 -2.65
N ASP A 4 18.41 -21.93 -3.25
CA ASP A 4 17.32 -22.32 -4.15
C ASP A 4 16.07 -22.75 -3.36
N LEU A 5 16.25 -23.37 -2.20
CA LEU A 5 15.16 -23.76 -1.30
C LEU A 5 14.48 -22.55 -0.70
N ASP A 6 15.23 -21.53 -0.26
CA ASP A 6 14.69 -20.30 0.30
C ASP A 6 13.93 -19.49 -0.74
N LYS A 7 14.42 -19.45 -1.99
CA LYS A 7 13.69 -18.83 -3.12
C LYS A 7 12.40 -19.57 -3.45
N ILE A 8 12.40 -20.89 -3.41
CA ILE A 8 11.22 -21.72 -3.68
C ILE A 8 10.19 -21.54 -2.54
N GLN A 9 10.62 -21.55 -1.28
CA GLN A 9 9.74 -21.32 -0.13
C GLN A 9 9.13 -19.91 -0.16
N SER A 10 9.94 -18.88 -0.44
CA SER A 10 9.47 -17.50 -0.59
C SER A 10 8.43 -17.39 -1.71
N ARG A 11 8.67 -18.03 -2.86
CA ARG A 11 7.75 -18.02 -4.00
C ARG A 11 6.46 -18.79 -3.75
N VAL A 12 6.53 -19.93 -3.04
CA VAL A 12 5.35 -20.69 -2.61
C VAL A 12 4.55 -19.89 -1.58
N TYR A 13 5.20 -19.22 -0.66
CA TYR A 13 4.55 -18.34 0.32
C TYR A 13 3.84 -17.15 -0.35
N GLN A 14 4.49 -16.49 -1.31
CA GLN A 14 3.91 -15.40 -2.09
C GLN A 14 2.70 -15.85 -2.93
N LEU A 15 2.80 -17.01 -3.59
CA LEU A 15 1.70 -17.58 -4.36
C LEU A 15 0.54 -18.01 -3.48
N SER A 16 0.82 -18.60 -2.32
CA SER A 16 -0.18 -18.99 -1.33
C SER A 16 -0.86 -17.77 -0.72
N TYR A 17 -0.11 -16.72 -0.42
CA TYR A 17 -0.64 -15.47 0.12
C TYR A 17 -1.50 -14.72 -0.91
N ALA A 18 -1.03 -14.61 -2.16
CA ALA A 18 -1.81 -14.00 -3.24
C ALA A 18 -3.09 -14.78 -3.55
N LYS A 19 -3.04 -16.10 -3.49
CA LYS A 19 -4.22 -16.97 -3.67
C LYS A 19 -5.18 -16.82 -2.49
N LEU A 20 -4.66 -16.85 -1.26
CA LEU A 20 -5.44 -16.64 -0.04
C LEU A 20 -6.11 -15.26 -0.03
N CYS A 21 -5.40 -14.21 -0.43
CA CYS A 21 -5.96 -12.87 -0.58
C CYS A 21 -7.08 -12.83 -1.63
N LYS A 22 -6.92 -13.49 -2.78
CA LYS A 22 -7.96 -13.55 -3.82
C LYS A 22 -9.18 -14.33 -3.35
N GLU A 23 -9.00 -15.47 -2.71
CA GLU A 23 -10.09 -16.29 -2.17
C GLU A 23 -10.82 -15.54 -1.04
N PHE A 24 -10.07 -14.96 -0.10
CA PHE A 24 -10.62 -14.13 0.97
C PHE A 24 -11.38 -12.92 0.43
N LEU A 25 -10.84 -12.24 -0.58
CA LEU A 25 -11.52 -11.11 -1.23
C LEU A 25 -12.78 -11.53 -1.98
N SER A 26 -12.81 -12.72 -2.59
CA SER A 26 -14.01 -13.22 -3.26
C SER A 26 -15.12 -13.59 -2.29
N GLU A 27 -14.78 -14.24 -1.16
CA GLU A 27 -15.71 -14.55 -0.08
C GLU A 27 -16.19 -13.28 0.62
N PHE A 28 -15.29 -12.33 0.85
CA PHE A 28 -15.60 -11.06 1.49
C PHE A 28 -16.54 -10.20 0.62
N LYS A 29 -16.35 -10.19 -0.70
CA LYS A 29 -17.27 -9.55 -1.65
C LYS A 29 -18.68 -10.11 -1.61
N ALA A 30 -18.83 -11.43 -1.38
CA ALA A 30 -20.12 -12.08 -1.27
C ALA A 30 -20.87 -11.69 0.02
N ILE A 31 -20.15 -11.24 1.05
CA ILE A 31 -20.71 -10.86 2.37
C ILE A 31 -20.94 -9.33 2.46
N ARG A 32 -20.25 -8.53 1.66
CA ARG A 32 -20.40 -7.08 1.67
C ARG A 32 -21.59 -6.66 0.83
N ASP A 33 -22.58 -6.07 1.50
CA ASP A 33 -23.63 -5.28 0.87
C ASP A 33 -23.04 -4.22 -0.09
N ASP A 34 -23.82 -3.80 -1.10
CA ASP A 34 -23.54 -2.77 -2.10
C ASP A 34 -23.16 -1.38 -1.49
N ARG A 35 -22.15 -1.35 -0.62
CA ARG A 35 -21.65 -0.09 -0.05
C ARG A 35 -20.82 0.64 -1.08
N HIS A 36 -21.26 1.82 -1.44
CA HIS A 36 -20.47 2.77 -2.23
C HIS A 36 -19.40 3.40 -1.34
N ILE A 37 -18.15 2.98 -1.49
CA ILE A 37 -17.02 3.44 -0.67
C ILE A 37 -16.22 4.44 -1.48
N SER A 38 -16.02 5.61 -0.91
CA SER A 38 -15.17 6.65 -1.49
C SER A 38 -13.79 6.66 -0.84
N ILE A 39 -12.75 6.97 -1.61
CA ILE A 39 -11.40 7.12 -1.08
C ILE A 39 -11.32 8.22 -0.01
N LYS A 40 -12.17 9.24 -0.07
CA LYS A 40 -12.28 10.29 0.95
C LYS A 40 -12.59 9.77 2.35
N ASN A 41 -13.19 8.58 2.44
CA ASN A 41 -13.48 7.94 3.73
C ASN A 41 -12.25 7.26 4.33
N LEU A 42 -11.21 7.03 3.52
CA LEU A 42 -10.00 6.29 3.90
C LEU A 42 -8.79 7.19 4.09
N ILE A 43 -8.61 8.15 3.18
CA ILE A 43 -7.42 8.99 3.12
C ILE A 43 -7.84 10.46 3.16
N ARG A 44 -7.28 11.22 4.10
CA ARG A 44 -7.44 12.67 4.15
C ARG A 44 -6.71 13.31 2.98
N GLU A 45 -7.21 14.42 2.46
CA GLU A 45 -6.59 15.15 1.37
C GLU A 45 -5.14 15.56 1.65
N ASP A 46 -4.86 16.00 2.87
CA ASP A 46 -3.52 16.41 3.31
C ASP A 46 -2.57 15.23 3.58
N HIS A 47 -3.06 13.99 3.51
CA HIS A 47 -2.28 12.75 3.52
C HIS A 47 -1.99 12.21 2.10
N ILE A 48 -2.44 12.90 1.06
CA ILE A 48 -2.14 12.58 -0.34
C ILE A 48 -1.01 13.48 -0.82
N GLN A 49 0.04 12.88 -1.37
CA GLN A 49 1.19 13.58 -1.92
C GLN A 49 1.43 13.12 -3.35
N ILE A 50 1.78 14.07 -4.21
CA ILE A 50 2.19 13.79 -5.59
C ILE A 50 3.56 14.44 -5.77
N VAL A 51 4.56 13.65 -6.12
CA VAL A 51 5.94 14.11 -6.34
C VAL A 51 6.43 13.70 -7.71
N GLU A 52 7.42 14.40 -8.24
CA GLU A 52 7.98 14.11 -9.55
C GLU A 52 8.69 12.75 -9.56
N SER A 53 9.61 12.55 -8.63
CA SER A 53 10.40 11.32 -8.50
C SER A 53 11.02 11.21 -7.11
N CYS A 54 11.52 10.02 -6.77
CA CYS A 54 12.37 9.76 -5.62
C CYS A 54 13.67 9.09 -6.08
N ASN A 55 14.75 9.25 -5.31
CA ASN A 55 16.04 8.67 -5.65
C ASN A 55 16.06 7.15 -5.42
N HIS A 56 15.38 6.70 -4.36
CA HIS A 56 15.28 5.31 -3.98
C HIS A 56 13.99 5.04 -3.19
N TRP A 57 13.62 3.78 -3.08
CA TRP A 57 12.34 3.37 -2.50
C TRP A 57 12.19 3.71 -1.01
N GLN A 58 13.30 3.71 -0.24
CA GLN A 58 13.30 4.10 1.17
C GLN A 58 12.88 5.57 1.33
N GLU A 59 13.42 6.45 0.49
CA GLU A 59 13.02 7.86 0.46
C GLU A 59 11.53 8.01 0.16
N ALA A 60 11.00 7.22 -0.77
CA ALA A 60 9.59 7.24 -1.10
C ALA A 60 8.70 6.82 0.09
N VAL A 61 9.10 5.79 0.84
CA VAL A 61 8.41 5.38 2.08
C VAL A 61 8.47 6.50 3.13
N GLN A 62 9.62 7.14 3.31
CA GLN A 62 9.78 8.27 4.24
C GLN A 62 8.88 9.45 3.84
N ILE A 63 8.79 9.78 2.56
CA ILE A 63 7.92 10.86 2.06
C ILE A 63 6.45 10.49 2.31
N ALA A 64 6.04 9.26 2.01
CA ALA A 64 4.68 8.78 2.28
C ALA A 64 4.31 8.89 3.77
N ALA A 65 5.28 8.68 4.67
CA ALA A 65 5.09 8.74 6.11
C ALA A 65 4.98 10.17 6.68
N LYS A 66 5.52 11.19 6.00
CA LYS A 66 5.59 12.56 6.52
C LYS A 66 4.27 13.11 7.07
N PRO A 67 3.12 13.03 6.35
CA PRO A 67 1.88 13.57 6.88
C PRO A 67 1.39 12.80 8.12
N LEU A 68 1.65 11.48 8.19
CA LEU A 68 1.25 10.68 9.34
C LEU A 68 2.09 10.98 10.58
N LEU A 69 3.39 11.22 10.40
CA LEU A 69 4.30 11.66 11.46
C LEU A 69 3.93 13.08 11.95
N ARG A 70 3.70 14.01 11.02
CA ARG A 70 3.27 15.38 11.33
C ARG A 70 2.02 15.40 12.23
N ASP A 71 1.06 14.54 11.94
CA ASP A 71 -0.23 14.46 12.63
C ASP A 71 -0.19 13.52 13.85
N HIS A 72 1.00 13.03 14.23
CA HIS A 72 1.22 12.11 15.36
C HIS A 72 0.36 10.84 15.32
N LEU A 73 0.16 10.29 14.13
CA LEU A 73 -0.59 9.05 13.92
C LEU A 73 0.30 7.80 13.96
N ILE A 74 1.58 7.99 13.65
CA ILE A 74 2.63 6.98 13.78
C ILE A 74 3.89 7.60 14.40
N GLU A 75 4.77 6.75 14.91
CA GLU A 75 6.10 7.12 15.41
C GLU A 75 7.18 6.88 14.36
N GLU A 76 8.33 7.57 14.47
CA GLU A 76 9.48 7.38 13.58
C GLU A 76 9.92 5.90 13.47
N ARG A 77 9.95 5.19 14.59
CA ARG A 77 10.29 3.76 14.63
C ARG A 77 9.37 2.90 13.75
N TYR A 78 8.13 3.34 13.49
CA TYR A 78 7.22 2.66 12.58
C TYR A 78 7.73 2.70 11.14
N VAL A 79 8.20 3.86 10.71
CA VAL A 79 8.77 4.06 9.37
C VAL A 79 10.03 3.21 9.17
N GLU A 80 10.91 3.20 10.18
CA GLU A 80 12.12 2.36 10.19
C GLU A 80 11.76 0.88 10.09
N ARG A 81 10.73 0.45 10.82
CA ARG A 81 10.25 -0.94 10.78
C ARG A 81 9.67 -1.31 9.42
N VAL A 82 8.87 -0.44 8.80
CA VAL A 82 8.34 -0.65 7.43
C VAL A 82 9.50 -0.83 6.44
N ILE A 83 10.50 0.03 6.48
CA ILE A 83 11.68 -0.08 5.61
C ILE A 83 12.42 -1.40 5.85
N GLN A 84 12.60 -1.78 7.10
CA GLN A 84 13.23 -3.05 7.47
C GLN A 84 12.45 -4.25 6.96
N GLU A 85 11.12 -4.26 7.07
CA GLU A 85 10.24 -5.33 6.57
C GLU A 85 10.41 -5.50 5.05
N VAL A 86 10.39 -4.41 4.29
CA VAL A 86 10.59 -4.46 2.83
C VAL A 86 11.98 -4.99 2.49
N SER A 87 13.04 -4.54 3.19
CA SER A 87 14.41 -5.01 2.96
C SER A 87 14.58 -6.51 3.27
N GLN A 88 13.95 -7.00 4.33
CA GLN A 88 14.10 -8.39 4.77
C GLN A 88 13.19 -9.37 4.02
N LEU A 89 11.95 -8.99 3.78
CA LEU A 89 10.92 -9.87 3.23
C LEU A 89 10.70 -9.67 1.71
N GLY A 90 11.37 -8.69 1.12
CA GLY A 90 11.26 -8.38 -0.29
C GLY A 90 9.99 -7.62 -0.66
N THR A 91 9.61 -7.70 -1.92
CA THR A 91 8.53 -6.90 -2.52
C THR A 91 7.14 -7.56 -2.43
N TYR A 92 6.91 -8.38 -1.40
CA TYR A 92 5.60 -9.01 -1.17
C TYR A 92 4.46 -7.98 -1.00
N MET A 93 4.80 -6.77 -0.58
CA MET A 93 3.86 -5.66 -0.43
C MET A 93 3.41 -5.05 -1.77
N VAL A 94 4.02 -5.43 -2.89
CA VAL A 94 3.60 -5.03 -4.24
C VAL A 94 2.68 -6.11 -4.80
N ILE A 95 1.42 -6.11 -4.37
CA ILE A 95 0.41 -7.12 -4.71
C ILE A 95 -0.19 -6.83 -6.09
N VAL A 96 -0.39 -5.56 -6.40
CA VAL A 96 -0.89 -5.07 -7.69
C VAL A 96 0.28 -4.40 -8.42
N PRO A 97 0.49 -4.65 -9.72
CA PRO A 97 1.54 -3.97 -10.47
C PRO A 97 1.49 -2.46 -10.28
N GLU A 98 2.64 -1.83 -10.02
CA GLU A 98 2.86 -0.41 -9.77
C GLU A 98 2.33 0.13 -8.42
N PHE A 99 1.73 -0.72 -7.55
CA PHE A 99 1.19 -0.32 -6.25
C PHE A 99 1.88 -1.06 -5.11
N ALA A 100 2.51 -0.33 -4.20
CA ALA A 100 3.03 -0.86 -2.95
C ALA A 100 2.08 -0.54 -1.79
N PHE A 101 1.79 -1.56 -0.97
CA PHE A 101 0.95 -1.47 0.22
C PHE A 101 1.83 -1.66 1.45
N VAL A 102 2.52 -0.61 1.87
CA VAL A 102 3.55 -0.72 2.89
C VAL A 102 2.97 -0.56 4.30
N HIS A 103 3.35 -1.46 5.17
CA HIS A 103 2.92 -1.49 6.56
C HIS A 103 3.88 -2.31 7.42
N ALA A 104 3.75 -2.21 8.72
CA ALA A 104 4.40 -3.06 9.72
C ALA A 104 3.39 -3.40 10.83
N GLY A 105 3.80 -4.09 11.85
CA GLY A 105 2.94 -4.44 12.98
C GLY A 105 2.44 -3.19 13.73
N ALA A 106 1.18 -3.21 14.20
CA ALA A 106 0.62 -2.08 14.93
C ALA A 106 1.45 -1.67 16.16
N LYS A 107 2.05 -2.66 16.84
CA LYS A 107 2.92 -2.44 18.02
C LYS A 107 4.25 -1.76 17.69
N ASP A 108 4.61 -1.70 16.41
CA ASP A 108 5.86 -1.09 15.95
C ASP A 108 5.80 0.44 15.90
N GLY A 109 4.71 1.06 16.33
CA GLY A 109 4.61 2.50 16.46
C GLY A 109 3.37 3.13 15.85
N VAL A 110 2.28 2.39 15.67
CA VAL A 110 0.98 2.96 15.30
C VAL A 110 0.33 3.55 16.55
N ILE A 111 -0.05 4.82 16.47
CA ILE A 111 -0.75 5.55 17.53
C ILE A 111 -2.25 5.51 17.26
N ASN A 112 -2.66 5.84 16.03
CA ASN A 112 -4.04 5.74 15.58
C ASN A 112 -4.09 5.16 14.17
N ASP A 113 -5.21 4.53 13.83
CA ASP A 113 -5.45 4.04 12.47
C ASP A 113 -5.30 5.17 11.47
N CYS A 114 -4.49 4.95 10.44
CA CYS A 114 -4.14 5.98 9.48
C CYS A 114 -3.76 5.39 8.13
N MET A 115 -3.88 6.22 7.11
CA MET A 115 -3.45 5.88 5.75
C MET A 115 -2.94 7.14 5.06
N SER A 116 -1.88 6.99 4.26
CA SER A 116 -1.40 8.01 3.33
C SER A 116 -1.17 7.42 1.95
N LEU A 117 -1.15 8.28 0.95
CA LEU A 117 -0.88 7.94 -0.44
C LEU A 117 0.21 8.85 -0.99
N LEU A 118 1.26 8.25 -1.51
CA LEU A 118 2.27 8.91 -2.33
C LEU A 118 2.15 8.44 -3.77
N ILE A 119 2.04 9.39 -4.70
CA ILE A 119 2.11 9.12 -6.14
C ILE A 119 3.39 9.71 -6.70
N LEU A 120 4.09 8.89 -7.48
CA LEU A 120 5.30 9.26 -8.21
C LEU A 120 4.93 9.45 -9.69
N LYS A 121 5.22 10.62 -10.26
CA LYS A 121 5.03 10.80 -11.70
C LYS A 121 5.99 9.93 -12.50
N LYS A 122 7.24 9.81 -12.04
CA LYS A 122 8.22 8.86 -12.58
C LYS A 122 8.27 7.62 -11.70
N PRO A 123 7.96 6.43 -12.23
CA PRO A 123 8.03 5.19 -11.49
C PRO A 123 9.43 4.93 -10.93
N LEU A 124 9.48 4.21 -9.84
CA LEU A 124 10.72 3.89 -9.16
C LEU A 124 10.86 2.36 -9.00
N VAL A 125 12.11 1.91 -8.91
CA VAL A 125 12.42 0.51 -8.55
C VAL A 125 12.27 0.32 -7.05
N PHE A 126 11.38 -0.60 -6.65
CA PHE A 126 11.04 -0.87 -5.27
C PHE A 126 11.59 -2.24 -4.84
N GLY A 127 12.23 -2.27 -3.66
CA GLY A 127 12.85 -3.46 -3.08
C GLY A 127 14.34 -3.60 -3.40
N ASP A 128 15.06 -4.33 -2.54
CA ASP A 128 16.51 -4.49 -2.65
C ASP A 128 16.89 -5.73 -3.46
N HIS A 129 16.17 -6.84 -3.29
CA HIS A 129 16.49 -8.12 -3.93
C HIS A 129 15.59 -8.43 -5.11
N GLU A 130 14.30 -8.56 -4.89
CA GLU A 130 13.30 -8.69 -5.94
C GLU A 130 12.79 -7.31 -6.29
N GLN A 131 13.21 -6.78 -7.43
CA GLN A 131 12.87 -5.42 -7.85
C GLN A 131 11.55 -5.39 -8.59
N LYS A 132 10.65 -4.51 -8.17
CA LYS A 132 9.37 -4.23 -8.84
C LYS A 132 9.25 -2.74 -9.14
N ILE A 133 8.61 -2.42 -10.25
CA ILE A 133 8.32 -1.02 -10.59
C ILE A 133 7.09 -0.57 -9.81
N VAL A 134 7.22 0.56 -9.12
CA VAL A 134 6.16 1.16 -8.30
C VAL A 134 5.96 2.62 -8.67
N LYS A 135 4.71 3.02 -8.77
CA LYS A 135 4.27 4.39 -9.02
C LYS A 135 3.44 4.96 -7.88
N SER A 136 2.79 4.11 -7.11
CA SER A 136 1.95 4.51 -5.98
C SER A 136 2.29 3.74 -4.72
N ILE A 137 2.44 4.44 -3.62
CA ILE A 137 2.71 3.87 -2.30
C ILE A 137 1.57 4.25 -1.36
N PHE A 138 0.82 3.25 -0.91
CA PHE A 138 -0.10 3.35 0.20
C PHE A 138 0.64 2.92 1.46
N LEU A 139 0.81 3.84 2.40
CA LEU A 139 1.35 3.54 3.72
C LEU A 139 0.21 3.62 4.74
N PHE A 140 0.05 2.57 5.50
CA PHE A 140 -1.00 2.52 6.52
C PHE A 140 -0.47 1.94 7.83
N GLY A 141 -0.99 2.51 8.92
CA GLY A 141 -0.88 1.97 10.26
C GLY A 141 -2.28 1.59 10.72
N ILE A 142 -2.55 0.31 10.89
CA ILE A 142 -3.86 -0.22 11.28
C ILE A 142 -3.68 -1.11 12.48
N ASN A 143 -4.52 -0.91 13.49
CA ASN A 143 -4.58 -1.81 14.63
C ASN A 143 -5.06 -3.19 14.16
N ASP A 144 -4.41 -4.26 14.60
CA ASP A 144 -4.63 -5.66 14.18
C ASP A 144 -6.11 -6.11 14.24
N LYS A 145 -6.96 -5.36 14.91
CA LYS A 145 -8.40 -5.65 15.05
C LYS A 145 -9.28 -5.02 13.97
N ASN A 146 -8.74 -4.14 13.13
CA ASN A 146 -9.53 -3.39 12.16
C ASN A 146 -8.91 -3.39 10.76
N ALA A 147 -9.11 -4.47 10.02
CA ALA A 147 -8.68 -4.56 8.61
C ALA A 147 -9.64 -3.88 7.61
N THR A 148 -10.77 -3.34 8.07
CA THR A 148 -11.81 -2.75 7.20
C THR A 148 -11.26 -1.67 6.27
N PRO A 149 -10.43 -0.70 6.68
CA PRO A 149 -9.92 0.32 5.78
C PRO A 149 -9.08 -0.24 4.63
N LEU A 150 -8.28 -1.28 4.88
CA LEU A 150 -7.50 -1.95 3.85
C LEU A 150 -8.41 -2.65 2.83
N LEU A 151 -9.43 -3.33 3.31
CA LEU A 151 -10.42 -4.02 2.46
C LEU A 151 -11.21 -3.02 1.61
N ASP A 152 -11.57 -1.89 2.18
CA ASP A 152 -12.24 -0.79 1.48
C ASP A 152 -11.36 -0.21 0.37
N LEU A 153 -10.07 -0.03 0.63
CA LEU A 153 -9.10 0.40 -0.37
C LEU A 153 -8.98 -0.62 -1.52
N VAL A 154 -8.89 -1.91 -1.18
CA VAL A 154 -8.84 -2.97 -2.18
C VAL A 154 -10.09 -2.96 -3.06
N ASP A 155 -11.28 -2.76 -2.50
CA ASP A 155 -12.52 -2.66 -3.27
C ASP A 155 -12.50 -1.48 -4.26
N ILE A 156 -11.96 -0.34 -3.84
CA ILE A 156 -11.77 0.82 -4.72
C ILE A 156 -10.81 0.46 -5.86
N LEU A 157 -9.69 -0.20 -5.56
CA LEU A 157 -8.66 -0.56 -6.54
C LEU A 157 -9.10 -1.69 -7.48
N LEU A 158 -10.00 -2.58 -7.05
CA LEU A 158 -10.58 -3.61 -7.92
C LEU A 158 -11.48 -3.04 -9.03
N ASN A 159 -11.90 -1.80 -8.91
CA ASN A 159 -12.44 -1.06 -10.04
C ASN A 159 -11.30 -0.71 -11.00
N GLY A 160 -11.18 -1.44 -12.10
CA GLY A 160 -10.08 -1.29 -13.06
C GLY A 160 -9.95 0.11 -13.68
N SER A 161 -11.01 0.92 -13.65
CA SER A 161 -10.95 2.33 -14.05
C SER A 161 -10.10 3.15 -13.07
N ASN A 162 -10.18 2.86 -11.77
CA ASN A 162 -9.43 3.57 -10.74
C ASN A 162 -7.92 3.31 -10.84
N ILE A 163 -7.51 2.09 -11.17
CA ILE A 163 -6.09 1.78 -11.41
C ILE A 163 -5.55 2.61 -12.56
N ARG A 164 -6.28 2.72 -13.68
CA ARG A 164 -5.88 3.55 -14.83
C ARG A 164 -5.75 5.02 -14.46
N ILE A 165 -6.66 5.53 -13.65
CA ILE A 165 -6.62 6.91 -13.17
C ILE A 165 -5.38 7.14 -12.30
N LEU A 166 -5.12 6.26 -11.33
CA LEU A 166 -3.98 6.37 -10.41
C LEU A 166 -2.62 6.24 -11.10
N THR A 167 -2.56 5.58 -12.26
CA THR A 167 -1.34 5.45 -13.06
C THR A 167 -1.21 6.50 -14.16
N SER A 168 -2.19 7.38 -14.31
CA SER A 168 -2.20 8.47 -15.30
C SER A 168 -1.10 9.50 -15.00
N GLU A 169 -0.55 10.12 -16.05
CA GLU A 169 0.42 11.21 -15.93
C GLU A 169 -0.20 12.51 -15.43
N GLU A 170 -1.50 12.72 -15.71
CA GLU A 170 -2.27 13.91 -15.36
C GLU A 170 -2.99 13.79 -14.00
N ILE A 171 -2.52 12.94 -13.12
CA ILE A 171 -3.14 12.70 -11.82
C ILE A 171 -3.08 13.94 -10.93
N THR A 172 -4.20 14.28 -10.29
CA THR A 172 -4.32 15.36 -9.30
C THR A 172 -4.99 14.85 -8.03
N LYS A 173 -4.85 15.59 -6.92
CA LYS A 173 -5.53 15.24 -5.66
C LYS A 173 -7.04 15.18 -5.82
N ASP A 174 -7.63 16.13 -6.54
CA ASP A 174 -9.08 16.16 -6.78
C ASP A 174 -9.56 14.93 -7.53
N ILE A 175 -8.80 14.45 -8.52
CA ILE A 175 -9.10 13.22 -9.25
C ILE A 175 -9.04 12.03 -8.29
N ILE A 176 -8.01 11.94 -7.44
CA ILE A 176 -7.86 10.86 -6.46
C ILE A 176 -9.03 10.85 -5.49
N LEU A 177 -9.39 12.02 -4.95
CA LEU A 177 -10.46 12.16 -3.97
C LEU A 177 -11.85 11.77 -4.51
N ASN A 178 -12.02 11.72 -5.83
CA ASN A 178 -13.26 11.30 -6.48
C ASN A 178 -13.30 9.79 -6.81
N LEU A 179 -12.26 9.02 -6.46
CA LEU A 179 -12.26 7.57 -6.63
C LEU A 179 -13.22 6.90 -5.63
N HIS A 180 -13.92 5.90 -6.12
CA HIS A 180 -14.88 5.13 -5.32
C HIS A 180 -14.95 3.68 -5.82
N SER A 181 -15.46 2.79 -4.98
CA SER A 181 -15.83 1.43 -5.38
C SER A 181 -16.96 1.45 -6.42
N LYS A 182 -17.21 0.32 -7.05
CA LYS A 182 -18.35 0.20 -7.98
C LYS A 182 -19.67 0.36 -7.27
#